data_dc529eb866e30b55183853ac70c812b5
#
_entry.id   dc529eb866e30b55183853ac70c812b5
#
_cell.length_a   1.000
_cell.length_b   1.000
_cell.length_c   1.000
_cell.angle_alpha   90.00
_cell.angle_beta   90.00
_cell.angle_gamma   90.00
#
_symmetry.space_group_name_H-M   'P 1'
#
loop_
_entity.id
_entity.type
_entity.pdbx_description
1 polymer ?
#
loop_
_entity_poly.entity_id
_entity_poly.type
_entity_poly.pdbx_seq_one_letter_code
_entity_poly.pdbx_strand_id
1 'polypeptide(L)'
;MEVDLGEKLKRVRLNKNLDQKTLAARSGVSVRALRNLEGGAGTTVKTLLSVVRALGRETWLDTVAPVATVNPLTLTARAEKRLRATGRRTASKNSPSHVSNTETAKRSATSSNVKSPKGSVETPDAK
;
A
#
# COMPACT_ATOMS: atom_id res chain seq x y z
N MET A 1 13.66 12.20 14.47
CA MET A 1 12.41 11.42 14.69
C MET A 1 12.67 9.93 14.87
N GLU A 2 13.38 9.26 13.94
CA GLU A 2 13.63 7.80 14.04
C GLU A 2 14.49 7.45 15.25
N VAL A 3 15.55 8.21 15.49
CA VAL A 3 16.43 8.06 16.67
C VAL A 3 15.65 8.25 17.97
N ASP A 4 14.83 9.31 18.06
CA ASP A 4 14.02 9.57 19.25
C ASP A 4 13.03 8.46 19.54
N LEU A 5 12.42 7.90 18.49
CA LEU A 5 11.53 6.76 18.60
C LEU A 5 12.29 5.53 19.10
N GLY A 6 13.46 5.27 18.51
CA GLY A 6 14.32 4.15 18.90
C GLY A 6 14.74 4.23 20.38
N GLU A 7 15.15 5.41 20.82
CA GLU A 7 15.52 5.65 22.23
C GLU A 7 14.34 5.45 23.18
N LYS A 8 13.16 5.92 22.81
CA LYS A 8 11.94 5.71 23.62
C LYS A 8 11.61 4.22 23.76
N LEU A 9 11.69 3.47 22.66
CA LEU A 9 11.47 2.02 22.69
C LEU A 9 12.51 1.29 23.53
N LYS A 10 13.80 1.65 23.39
CA LYS A 10 14.89 1.15 24.22
C LYS A 10 14.62 1.42 25.70
N ARG A 11 14.19 2.62 26.06
CA ARG A 11 13.84 2.97 27.44
C ARG A 11 12.68 2.15 27.98
N VAL A 12 11.62 1.93 27.19
CA VAL A 12 10.49 1.06 27.56
C VAL A 12 10.97 -0.39 27.79
N ARG A 13 11.86 -0.90 26.93
CA ARG A 13 12.45 -2.23 27.10
C ARG A 13 13.22 -2.33 28.40
N LEU A 14 14.10 -1.36 28.68
CA LEU A 14 14.91 -1.33 29.90
C LEU A 14 14.04 -1.25 31.16
N ASN A 15 12.97 -0.44 31.13
CA ASN A 15 12.01 -0.35 32.24
C ASN A 15 11.30 -1.68 32.53
N LYS A 16 11.19 -2.53 31.51
CA LYS A 16 10.64 -3.89 31.65
C LYS A 16 11.72 -4.94 31.99
N ASN A 17 12.94 -4.50 32.21
CA ASN A 17 14.10 -5.35 32.49
C ASN A 17 14.30 -6.46 31.44
N LEU A 18 14.09 -6.12 30.16
CA LEU A 18 14.25 -7.04 29.04
C LEU A 18 15.58 -6.77 28.32
N ASP A 19 16.34 -7.82 28.05
CA ASP A 19 17.49 -7.75 27.16
C ASP A 19 17.06 -7.78 25.69
N GLN A 20 17.95 -7.38 24.78
CA GLN A 20 17.65 -7.34 23.35
C GLN A 20 17.34 -8.72 22.75
N LYS A 21 18.03 -9.76 23.22
CA LYS A 21 17.81 -11.14 22.76
C LYS A 21 16.40 -11.61 23.12
N THR A 22 15.99 -11.41 24.36
CA THR A 22 14.66 -11.81 24.85
C THR A 22 13.56 -11.05 24.14
N LEU A 23 13.70 -9.74 23.96
CA LEU A 23 12.70 -8.96 23.23
C LEU A 23 12.63 -9.36 21.75
N ALA A 24 13.76 -9.58 21.10
CA ALA A 24 13.81 -10.05 19.71
C ALA A 24 13.11 -11.41 19.55
N ALA A 25 13.37 -12.36 20.45
CA ALA A 25 12.71 -13.66 20.46
C ALA A 25 11.18 -13.53 20.66
N ARG A 26 10.73 -12.70 21.62
CA ARG A 26 9.30 -12.46 21.89
C ARG A 26 8.58 -11.78 20.75
N SER A 27 9.25 -10.87 20.05
CA SER A 27 8.66 -10.13 18.93
C SER A 27 8.78 -10.85 17.59
N GLY A 28 9.53 -11.97 17.52
CA GLY A 28 9.77 -12.71 16.29
C GLY A 28 10.63 -11.94 15.28
N VAL A 29 11.47 -11.01 15.76
CA VAL A 29 12.40 -10.24 14.93
C VAL A 29 13.84 -10.62 15.22
N SER A 30 14.75 -10.35 14.28
CA SER A 30 16.17 -10.57 14.53
C SER A 30 16.72 -9.52 15.50
N VAL A 31 17.72 -9.90 16.29
CA VAL A 31 18.43 -8.97 17.20
C VAL A 31 19.01 -7.78 16.43
N ARG A 32 19.48 -8.01 15.19
CA ARG A 32 19.98 -6.94 14.31
C ARG A 32 18.90 -5.95 13.94
N ALA A 33 17.71 -6.44 13.57
CA ALA A 33 16.57 -5.57 13.24
C ALA A 33 16.13 -4.75 14.46
N LEU A 34 16.15 -5.35 15.65
CA LEU A 34 15.85 -4.64 16.89
C LEU A 34 16.91 -3.56 17.20
N ARG A 35 18.18 -3.84 16.99
CA ARG A 35 19.27 -2.85 17.16
C ARG A 35 19.12 -1.68 16.20
N ASN A 36 18.80 -1.96 14.92
CA ASN A 36 18.55 -0.92 13.93
C ASN A 36 17.36 -0.05 14.32
N LEU A 37 16.29 -0.66 14.83
CA LEU A 37 15.12 0.06 15.33
C LEU A 37 15.47 0.97 16.51
N GLU A 38 16.16 0.44 17.53
CA GLU A 38 16.56 1.20 18.73
C GLU A 38 17.62 2.27 18.43
N GLY A 39 18.43 2.06 17.40
CA GLY A 39 19.45 3.01 16.96
C GLY A 39 18.97 4.04 15.95
N GLY A 40 17.72 3.94 15.47
CA GLY A 40 17.20 4.84 14.45
C GLY A 40 17.82 4.66 13.07
N ALA A 41 18.39 3.48 12.77
CA ALA A 41 18.98 3.17 11.46
C ALA A 41 17.95 2.72 10.40
N GLY A 42 16.68 2.93 10.69
CA GLY A 42 15.57 2.51 9.83
C GLY A 42 15.15 1.06 10.07
N THR A 43 13.86 0.82 9.92
CA THR A 43 13.27 -0.51 10.03
C THR A 43 11.94 -0.58 9.30
N THR A 44 11.43 -1.79 9.08
CA THR A 44 10.11 -1.94 8.51
C THR A 44 9.02 -1.66 9.54
N VAL A 45 7.88 -1.13 9.10
CA VAL A 45 6.69 -0.94 9.96
C VAL A 45 6.27 -2.26 10.62
N LYS A 46 6.39 -3.37 9.91
CA LYS A 46 6.10 -4.70 10.47
C LYS A 46 6.97 -5.00 11.70
N THR A 47 8.28 -4.74 11.60
CA THR A 47 9.22 -4.92 12.71
C THR A 47 8.86 -4.02 13.90
N LEU A 48 8.57 -2.75 13.64
CA LEU A 48 8.13 -1.80 14.66
C LEU A 48 6.88 -2.30 15.40
N LEU A 49 5.84 -2.67 14.65
CA LEU A 49 4.58 -3.18 15.24
C LEU A 49 4.79 -4.44 16.06
N SER A 50 5.62 -5.37 15.59
CA SER A 50 5.93 -6.60 16.33
C SER A 50 6.62 -6.30 17.67
N VAL A 51 7.54 -5.34 17.68
CA VAL A 51 8.24 -4.91 18.91
C VAL A 51 7.30 -4.17 19.85
N VAL A 52 6.47 -3.24 19.35
CA VAL A 52 5.47 -2.51 20.14
C VAL A 52 4.50 -3.47 20.80
N ARG A 53 4.05 -4.48 20.07
CA ARG A 53 3.17 -5.54 20.58
C ARG A 53 3.85 -6.36 21.68
N ALA A 54 5.08 -6.81 21.46
CA ALA A 54 5.86 -7.55 22.46
C ALA A 54 6.12 -6.73 23.73
N LEU A 55 6.17 -5.41 23.61
CA LEU A 55 6.26 -4.48 24.74
C LEU A 55 4.90 -4.17 25.39
N GLY A 56 3.77 -4.69 24.87
CA GLY A 56 2.43 -4.43 25.40
C GLY A 56 2.04 -2.95 25.31
N ARG A 57 2.43 -2.28 24.23
CA ARG A 57 2.13 -0.86 23.99
C ARG A 57 1.24 -0.67 22.77
N GLU A 58 0.33 -1.59 22.50
CA GLU A 58 -0.57 -1.56 21.34
C GLU A 58 -1.46 -0.32 21.33
N THR A 59 -1.93 0.13 22.48
CA THR A 59 -2.72 1.36 22.63
C THR A 59 -2.02 2.64 22.17
N TRP A 60 -0.70 2.59 22.07
CA TRP A 60 0.06 3.73 21.51
C TRP A 60 -0.30 3.98 20.04
N LEU A 61 -0.67 2.96 19.29
CA LEU A 61 -1.09 3.09 17.89
C LEU A 61 -2.37 3.91 17.76
N ASP A 62 -3.28 3.81 18.72
CA ASP A 62 -4.51 4.59 18.75
C ASP A 62 -4.23 6.10 18.92
N THR A 63 -3.12 6.43 19.57
CA THR A 63 -2.66 7.82 19.73
C THR A 63 -2.03 8.36 18.45
N VAL A 64 -1.36 7.49 17.68
CA VAL A 64 -0.70 7.89 16.41
C VAL A 64 -1.71 8.11 15.30
N ALA A 65 -2.75 7.30 15.25
CA ALA A 65 -3.79 7.36 14.23
C ALA A 65 -5.19 7.22 14.89
N PRO A 66 -5.64 8.25 15.62
CA PRO A 66 -6.96 8.19 16.24
C PRO A 66 -8.04 8.13 15.16
N VAL A 67 -8.88 7.11 15.23
CA VAL A 67 -10.07 7.02 14.38
C VAL A 67 -11.17 7.85 15.05
N ALA A 68 -11.66 8.88 14.36
CA ALA A 68 -12.77 9.68 14.86
C ALA A 68 -14.00 8.78 15.05
N THR A 69 -14.46 8.63 16.30
CA THR A 69 -15.58 7.77 16.67
C THR A 69 -16.91 8.31 16.14
N VAL A 70 -16.98 9.63 15.94
CA VAL A 70 -18.18 10.31 15.40
C VAL A 70 -17.72 11.31 14.34
N ASN A 71 -18.11 11.07 13.11
CA ASN A 71 -17.95 12.06 12.05
C ASN A 71 -19.27 12.86 11.97
N PRO A 72 -19.29 14.16 12.29
CA PRO A 72 -20.52 14.94 12.27
C PRO A 72 -21.20 14.96 10.89
N LEU A 73 -20.45 14.75 9.81
CA LEU A 73 -20.99 14.63 8.46
C LEU A 73 -21.75 13.31 8.22
N THR A 74 -21.53 12.30 9.05
CA THR A 74 -22.25 11.03 8.96
C THR A 74 -23.63 11.08 9.62
N LEU A 75 -23.88 12.10 10.43
CA LEU A 75 -25.16 12.29 11.12
C LEU A 75 -26.23 12.92 10.20
N THR A 76 -25.83 13.60 9.13
CA THR A 76 -26.73 14.37 8.26
C THR A 76 -26.90 13.78 6.86
N ALA A 77 -26.10 12.83 6.46
CA ALA A 77 -26.20 12.22 5.14
C ALA A 77 -25.81 10.74 5.20
N ARG A 78 -26.41 9.91 4.38
CA ARG A 78 -25.97 8.56 4.05
C ARG A 78 -24.47 8.56 3.73
N ALA A 79 -23.63 8.58 4.74
CA ALA A 79 -22.21 8.57 4.54
C ALA A 79 -21.79 7.12 4.28
N GLU A 80 -21.71 6.76 3.03
CA GLU A 80 -20.94 5.60 2.63
C GLU A 80 -19.51 5.76 3.13
N LYS A 81 -19.02 4.73 3.80
CA LYS A 81 -17.63 4.66 4.25
C LYS A 81 -16.71 4.96 3.06
N ARG A 82 -16.06 6.10 3.09
CA ARG A 82 -15.13 6.49 2.02
C ARG A 82 -13.94 5.54 1.99
N LEU A 83 -13.87 4.75 0.94
CA LEU A 83 -12.75 3.82 0.69
C LEU A 83 -11.64 4.47 -0.13
N ARG A 84 -11.91 5.63 -0.74
CA ARG A 84 -10.95 6.38 -1.56
C ARG A 84 -11.11 7.88 -1.37
N ALA A 85 -9.99 8.59 -1.36
CA ALA A 85 -9.99 10.04 -1.50
C ALA A 85 -10.40 10.40 -2.93
N THR A 86 -11.52 11.13 -3.09
CA THR A 86 -11.91 11.70 -4.38
C THR A 86 -11.16 12.99 -4.60
N GLY A 87 -10.26 13.03 -5.59
CA GLY A 87 -9.66 14.25 -6.05
C GLY A 87 -10.73 15.24 -6.53
N ARG A 88 -10.50 16.52 -6.30
CA ARG A 88 -11.37 17.60 -6.78
C ARG A 88 -11.40 17.53 -8.32
N ARG A 89 -12.50 17.05 -8.88
CA ARG A 89 -12.76 17.20 -10.30
C ARG A 89 -12.88 18.69 -10.59
N THR A 90 -11.88 19.28 -11.21
CA THR A 90 -12.07 20.54 -11.91
C THR A 90 -13.04 20.27 -13.03
N ALA A 91 -14.22 20.86 -12.92
CA ALA A 91 -15.21 20.81 -13.97
C ALA A 91 -14.64 21.47 -15.22
N SER A 92 -14.20 20.66 -16.16
CA SER A 92 -13.94 21.13 -17.52
C SER A 92 -15.29 21.42 -18.14
N LYS A 93 -15.60 22.70 -18.25
CA LYS A 93 -16.66 23.20 -19.09
C LYS A 93 -16.27 22.93 -20.54
N ASN A 94 -16.74 21.86 -21.11
CA ASN A 94 -16.86 21.75 -22.55
C ASN A 94 -18.33 21.79 -22.89
N SER A 95 -18.74 22.95 -23.35
CA SER A 95 -20.01 23.19 -24.03
C SER A 95 -20.03 22.42 -25.33
N PRO A 96 -21.18 21.86 -25.71
CA PRO A 96 -21.35 21.29 -27.04
C PRO A 96 -21.71 22.38 -28.04
N SER A 97 -20.91 22.53 -29.04
CA SER A 97 -21.35 23.27 -30.24
C SER A 97 -21.35 22.33 -31.42
N HIS A 98 -22.57 22.10 -31.80
CA HIS A 98 -23.11 22.21 -33.13
C HIS A 98 -22.89 21.09 -34.13
N VAL A 99 -24.02 20.53 -34.43
CA VAL A 99 -24.40 19.66 -35.53
C VAL A 99 -24.08 20.30 -36.88
N SER A 100 -23.56 19.53 -37.81
CA SER A 100 -23.93 19.63 -39.22
C SER A 100 -23.68 18.31 -39.93
N ASN A 101 -24.76 17.82 -40.32
CA ASN A 101 -25.12 16.81 -41.26
C ASN A 101 -24.40 16.98 -42.61
N THR A 102 -23.94 15.90 -43.19
CA THR A 102 -24.17 15.53 -44.60
C THR A 102 -23.54 14.17 -44.88
N GLU A 103 -24.35 13.30 -45.09
CA GLU A 103 -24.61 12.30 -46.12
C GLU A 103 -23.50 12.11 -47.17
N THR A 104 -23.14 10.92 -47.43
CA THR A 104 -23.19 10.21 -48.71
C THR A 104 -22.10 9.13 -48.80
N ALA A 105 -22.51 7.94 -48.65
CA ALA A 105 -22.54 6.83 -49.60
C ALA A 105 -21.22 6.31 -50.18
N LYS A 106 -21.13 5.03 -50.02
CA LYS A 106 -20.83 3.97 -50.99
C LYS A 106 -19.43 3.44 -51.18
N ARG A 107 -19.47 2.18 -50.99
CA ARG A 107 -18.86 1.06 -51.75
C ARG A 107 -17.45 0.61 -51.34
N SER A 108 -17.49 -0.58 -50.93
CA SER A 108 -17.21 -1.90 -51.54
C SER A 108 -15.77 -2.28 -51.39
N ALA A 109 -15.66 -3.33 -50.66
CA ALA A 109 -15.44 -4.71 -51.05
C ALA A 109 -13.97 -5.13 -51.16
N THR A 110 -13.80 -6.27 -50.64
CA THR A 110 -12.99 -7.39 -51.09
C THR A 110 -11.61 -7.54 -50.43
N SER A 111 -11.55 -8.49 -49.54
CA SER A 111 -11.10 -9.84 -49.79
C SER A 111 -9.59 -10.10 -49.66
N SER A 112 -9.40 -11.06 -48.90
CA SER A 112 -8.53 -12.23 -49.01
C SER A 112 -7.23 -12.09 -48.21
N ASN A 113 -7.15 -12.90 -47.21
CA ASN A 113 -6.78 -14.31 -47.21
C ASN A 113 -5.26 -14.55 -47.08
N VAL A 114 -5.01 -15.49 -46.22
CA VAL A 114 -3.93 -16.49 -46.28
C VAL A 114 -2.70 -16.22 -45.42
N LYS A 115 -2.56 -16.97 -44.42
CA LYS A 115 -1.96 -18.26 -44.16
C LYS A 115 -0.73 -18.23 -43.25
N SER A 116 -0.88 -18.88 -42.14
CA SER A 116 0.24 -19.49 -41.42
C SER A 116 0.92 -20.54 -42.31
N PRO A 117 2.17 -20.89 -42.09
CA PRO A 117 2.39 -22.11 -41.33
C PRO A 117 3.62 -22.09 -40.41
N LYS A 118 3.51 -22.77 -39.27
CA LYS A 118 4.20 -23.99 -38.82
C LYS A 118 5.67 -24.15 -39.25
N GLY A 119 6.48 -24.31 -38.24
CA GLY A 119 7.79 -24.90 -38.37
C GLY A 119 8.29 -25.35 -37.00
N SER A 120 8.00 -26.56 -36.71
CA SER A 120 8.54 -27.43 -35.68
C SER A 120 10.01 -27.74 -35.95
N VAL A 121 10.60 -28.43 -34.92
CA VAL A 121 11.80 -29.32 -35.02
C VAL A 121 13.02 -28.67 -34.36
N GLU A 122 13.75 -29.21 -33.50
CA GLU A 122 13.92 -30.53 -32.87
C GLU A 122 15.11 -30.38 -31.91
N THR A 123 15.08 -31.02 -30.80
CA THR A 123 16.25 -31.42 -30.03
C THR A 123 17.00 -32.53 -30.77
N PRO A 124 18.29 -32.74 -30.57
CA PRO A 124 18.75 -33.81 -29.72
C PRO A 124 20.05 -33.47 -28.96
N ASP A 125 20.19 -33.85 -27.70
CA ASP A 125 20.75 -35.08 -27.16
C ASP A 125 22.27 -35.26 -27.28
N ALA A 126 22.83 -35.59 -26.11
CA ALA A 126 23.98 -36.47 -25.86
C ALA A 126 25.43 -35.95 -25.98
N LYS A 127 26.08 -35.77 -24.87
CA LYS A 127 27.07 -36.71 -24.33
C LYS A 127 27.68 -36.18 -23.06
#